data_3b23c99a1ffc26e7a89f3ebf71c7629c
#
_entry.id   3b23c99a1ffc26e7a89f3ebf71c7629c
#
_cell.length_a   1.000
_cell.length_b   1.000
_cell.length_c   1.000
_cell.angle_alpha   90.00
_cell.angle_beta   90.00
_cell.angle_gamma   90.00
#
_symmetry.space_group_name_H-M   'P 1'
#
loop_
_entity.id
_entity.type
_entity.pdbx_description
1 polymer ?
#
loop_
_entity_poly.entity_id
_entity_poly.type
_entity_poly.pdbx_seq_one_letter_code
_entity_poly.pdbx_strand_id
1 'polypeptide(L)'
;MESKQNRALKEFDSLYKMIDDVYHEIALSMHLTDSAFLILYCLLELGDGCSQKDICKLYSISKQTVNSSVKSLEDKGVLIRKAGVGRDIHLFFTEFGREFSEKHIGPVFDMENATFES
;
A
#
# COMPACT_ATOMS: atom_id res chain seq x y z
N MET A 1 -37.63 3.03 -4.23
CA MET A 1 -37.60 2.48 -2.86
C MET A 1 -36.30 1.68 -2.65
N GLU A 2 -35.53 2.09 -1.70
CA GLU A 2 -34.28 1.40 -1.43
C GLU A 2 -34.49 0.14 -0.60
N SER A 3 -33.93 -0.98 -1.04
CA SER A 3 -33.94 -2.22 -0.30
C SER A 3 -32.95 -2.16 0.86
N LYS A 4 -33.05 -3.10 1.81
CA LYS A 4 -32.08 -3.23 2.89
C LYS A 4 -30.66 -3.47 2.36
N GLN A 5 -30.55 -4.18 1.23
CA GLN A 5 -29.25 -4.42 0.58
C GLN A 5 -28.60 -3.13 0.12
N ASN A 6 -29.39 -2.20 -0.46
CA ASN A 6 -28.85 -0.93 -0.91
C ASN A 6 -28.33 -0.09 0.25
N ARG A 7 -29.02 -0.14 1.39
CA ARG A 7 -28.58 0.55 2.59
C ARG A 7 -27.25 -0.03 3.12
N ALA A 8 -27.15 -1.35 3.18
CA ALA A 8 -25.93 -2.03 3.63
C ALA A 8 -24.77 -1.71 2.70
N LEU A 9 -24.99 -1.69 1.39
CA LEU A 9 -23.95 -1.33 0.42
C LEU A 9 -23.50 0.11 0.58
N LYS A 10 -24.43 1.03 0.82
CA LYS A 10 -24.09 2.44 1.06
C LYS A 10 -23.24 2.62 2.33
N GLU A 11 -23.59 1.90 3.39
CA GLU A 11 -22.82 1.92 4.63
C GLU A 11 -21.42 1.35 4.42
N PHE A 12 -21.31 0.26 3.68
CA PHE A 12 -20.04 -0.36 3.33
C PHE A 12 -19.18 0.60 2.49
N ASP A 13 -19.78 1.23 1.46
CA ASP A 13 -19.09 2.17 0.60
C ASP A 13 -18.60 3.39 1.37
N SER A 14 -19.39 3.88 2.32
CA SER A 14 -19.01 5.00 3.17
C SER A 14 -17.81 4.66 4.05
N LEU A 15 -17.81 3.46 4.63
CA LEU A 15 -16.70 2.98 5.45
C LEU A 15 -15.44 2.79 4.62
N TYR A 16 -15.59 2.20 3.43
CA TYR A 16 -14.48 1.99 2.51
C TYR A 16 -13.85 3.30 2.08
N LYS A 17 -14.68 4.29 1.75
CA LYS A 17 -14.20 5.61 1.39
C LYS A 17 -13.44 6.28 2.54
N MET A 18 -13.92 6.09 3.76
CA MET A 18 -13.28 6.62 4.96
C MET A 18 -11.87 6.05 5.12
N ILE A 19 -11.71 4.74 4.90
CA ILE A 19 -10.42 4.07 4.94
C ILE A 19 -9.49 4.60 3.84
N ASP A 20 -10.00 4.74 2.63
CA ASP A 20 -9.24 5.31 1.50
C ASP A 20 -8.78 6.73 1.80
N ASP A 21 -9.63 7.55 2.40
CA ASP A 21 -9.30 8.92 2.76
C ASP A 21 -8.16 8.96 3.79
N VAL A 22 -8.18 8.05 4.76
CA VAL A 22 -7.11 7.93 5.76
C VAL A 22 -5.80 7.54 5.08
N TYR A 23 -5.82 6.57 4.17
CA TYR A 23 -4.62 6.15 3.44
C TYR A 23 -4.07 7.30 2.62
N HIS A 24 -4.94 8.04 1.94
CA HIS A 24 -4.54 9.20 1.14
C HIS A 24 -3.88 10.29 2.01
N GLU A 25 -4.45 10.58 3.17
CA GLU A 25 -3.89 11.56 4.10
C GLU A 25 -2.50 11.15 4.57
N ILE A 26 -2.30 9.87 4.88
CA ILE A 26 -1.00 9.36 5.31
C ILE A 26 0.00 9.44 4.16
N ALA A 27 -0.41 9.06 2.95
CA ALA A 27 0.44 9.19 1.76
C ALA A 27 0.89 10.63 1.57
N LEU A 28 -0.02 11.59 1.69
CA LEU A 28 0.30 13.01 1.61
C LEU A 28 1.31 13.44 2.68
N SER A 29 1.13 12.96 3.91
CA SER A 29 2.05 13.28 5.01
C SER A 29 3.45 12.74 4.76
N MET A 30 3.57 11.66 4.01
CA MET A 30 4.84 11.05 3.61
C MET A 30 5.41 11.64 2.33
N HIS A 31 4.70 12.57 1.70
CA HIS A 31 5.03 13.12 0.38
C HIS A 31 5.07 12.03 -0.70
N LEU A 32 4.13 11.09 -0.63
CA LEU A 32 4.03 9.98 -1.57
C LEU A 32 2.71 10.04 -2.34
N THR A 33 2.71 9.45 -3.54
CA THR A 33 1.48 9.16 -4.27
C THR A 33 0.76 7.99 -3.59
N ASP A 34 -0.51 7.83 -3.87
CA ASP A 34 -1.29 6.71 -3.33
C ASP A 34 -0.69 5.36 -3.77
N SER A 35 -0.22 5.28 -5.01
CA SER A 35 0.41 4.06 -5.52
C SER A 35 1.71 3.72 -4.78
N ALA A 36 2.55 4.73 -4.53
CA ALA A 36 3.79 4.54 -3.77
C ALA A 36 3.48 4.09 -2.34
N PHE A 37 2.48 4.70 -1.71
CA PHE A 37 2.02 4.30 -0.38
C PHE A 37 1.59 2.83 -0.35
N LEU A 38 0.77 2.40 -1.33
CA LEU A 38 0.30 1.01 -1.40
C LEU A 38 1.44 0.01 -1.55
N ILE A 39 2.48 0.38 -2.28
CA ILE A 39 3.67 -0.47 -2.42
C ILE A 39 4.34 -0.68 -1.07
N LEU A 40 4.55 0.39 -0.30
CA LEU A 40 5.15 0.29 1.03
C LEU A 40 4.25 -0.46 2.00
N TYR A 41 2.95 -0.23 1.92
CA TYR A 41 1.96 -0.95 2.71
C TYR A 41 2.05 -2.46 2.44
N CYS A 42 2.13 -2.84 1.17
CA CYS A 42 2.26 -4.23 0.76
C CYS A 42 3.53 -4.87 1.31
N LEU A 43 4.65 -4.17 1.23
CA LEU A 43 5.92 -4.69 1.76
C LEU A 43 5.89 -4.86 3.27
N LEU A 44 5.22 -3.97 4.00
CA LEU A 44 5.07 -4.14 5.45
C LEU A 44 4.16 -5.31 5.79
N GLU A 45 3.09 -5.49 5.03
CA GLU A 45 2.11 -6.55 5.29
C GLU A 45 2.66 -7.94 4.92
N LEU A 46 3.25 -8.07 3.74
CA LEU A 46 3.69 -9.35 3.20
C LEU A 46 5.17 -9.64 3.42
N GLY A 47 5.95 -8.61 3.75
CA GLY A 47 7.39 -8.73 3.95
C GLY A 47 8.19 -8.39 2.70
N ASP A 48 9.50 -8.29 2.89
CA ASP A 48 10.44 -8.03 1.80
C ASP A 48 10.40 -9.15 0.77
N GLY A 49 10.65 -8.80 -0.48
CA GLY A 49 10.71 -9.76 -1.57
C GLY A 49 9.46 -9.87 -2.41
N CYS A 50 8.43 -9.05 -2.13
CA CYS A 50 7.26 -9.00 -3.01
C CYS A 50 7.68 -8.62 -4.41
N SER A 51 7.12 -9.30 -5.42
CA SER A 51 7.39 -8.95 -6.80
C SER A 51 6.50 -7.79 -7.26
N GLN A 52 6.99 -7.01 -8.23
CA GLN A 52 6.16 -5.97 -8.84
C GLN A 52 4.91 -6.54 -9.49
N LYS A 53 5.02 -7.74 -10.05
CA LYS A 53 3.91 -8.44 -10.68
C LYS A 53 2.81 -8.76 -9.66
N ASP A 54 3.19 -9.23 -8.47
CA ASP A 54 2.23 -9.55 -7.42
C ASP A 54 1.50 -8.31 -6.94
N ILE A 55 2.22 -7.19 -6.82
CA ILE A 55 1.62 -5.91 -6.42
C ILE A 55 0.60 -5.45 -7.45
N CYS A 56 0.91 -5.58 -8.74
CA CYS A 56 -0.03 -5.24 -9.81
C CYS A 56 -1.33 -6.05 -9.69
N LYS A 57 -1.21 -7.34 -9.37
CA LYS A 57 -2.37 -8.22 -9.22
C LYS A 57 -3.19 -7.91 -7.98
N LEU A 58 -2.52 -7.73 -6.85
CA LEU A 58 -3.20 -7.52 -5.56
C LEU A 58 -4.03 -6.23 -5.53
N TYR A 59 -3.50 -5.17 -6.11
CA TYR A 59 -4.14 -3.85 -6.04
C TYR A 59 -4.73 -3.39 -7.36
N SER A 60 -4.71 -4.24 -8.38
CA SER A 60 -5.23 -3.90 -9.72
C SER A 60 -4.59 -2.62 -10.27
N ILE A 61 -3.29 -2.46 -10.06
CA ILE A 61 -2.52 -1.31 -10.53
C ILE A 61 -1.78 -1.71 -11.80
N SER A 62 -1.69 -0.79 -12.77
CA SER A 62 -0.99 -1.06 -14.01
C SER A 62 0.51 -1.23 -13.77
N LYS A 63 1.14 -2.02 -14.62
CA LYS A 63 2.59 -2.25 -14.58
C LYS A 63 3.36 -0.93 -14.69
N GLN A 64 2.90 -0.02 -15.54
CA GLN A 64 3.53 1.28 -15.72
C GLN A 64 3.49 2.11 -14.45
N THR A 65 2.35 2.13 -13.77
CA THR A 65 2.20 2.87 -12.51
C THR A 65 3.09 2.30 -11.41
N VAL A 66 3.16 0.98 -11.29
CA VAL A 66 4.04 0.32 -10.31
C VAL A 66 5.50 0.66 -10.61
N ASN A 67 5.93 0.54 -11.87
CA ASN A 67 7.30 0.88 -12.26
C ASN A 67 7.66 2.32 -11.90
N SER A 68 6.79 3.28 -12.20
CA SER A 68 7.02 4.70 -11.91
C SER A 68 7.12 4.96 -10.41
N SER A 69 6.23 4.36 -9.65
CA SER A 69 6.20 4.52 -8.18
C SER A 69 7.42 3.88 -7.54
N VAL A 70 7.83 2.70 -7.99
CA VAL A 70 9.02 2.01 -7.50
C VAL A 70 10.25 2.84 -7.79
N LYS A 71 10.38 3.39 -8.99
CA LYS A 71 11.51 4.25 -9.34
C LYS A 71 11.60 5.46 -8.44
N SER A 72 10.47 6.10 -8.18
CA SER A 72 10.40 7.25 -7.27
C SER A 72 10.86 6.87 -5.85
N LEU A 73 10.43 5.70 -5.36
CA LEU A 73 10.82 5.22 -4.04
C LEU A 73 12.31 4.85 -3.98
N GLU A 74 12.86 4.30 -5.06
CA GLU A 74 14.30 4.07 -5.16
C GLU A 74 15.09 5.36 -5.10
N ASP A 75 14.64 6.37 -5.85
CA ASP A 75 15.30 7.68 -5.89
C ASP A 75 15.31 8.34 -4.51
N LYS A 76 14.29 8.06 -3.70
CA LYS A 76 14.21 8.56 -2.32
C LYS A 76 14.98 7.71 -1.32
N GLY A 77 15.57 6.62 -1.76
CA GLY A 77 16.33 5.72 -0.90
C GLY A 77 15.48 4.84 0.01
N VAL A 78 14.19 4.66 -0.32
CA VAL A 78 13.23 3.92 0.51
C VAL A 78 13.29 2.42 0.23
N LEU A 79 13.52 2.03 -1.02
CA LEU A 79 13.58 0.63 -1.40
C LEU A 79 14.59 0.39 -2.51
N ILE A 80 14.90 -0.89 -2.73
CA ILE A 80 15.76 -1.34 -3.82
C ILE A 80 15.06 -2.45 -4.58
N ARG A 81 15.40 -2.56 -5.87
CA ARG A 81 14.93 -3.64 -6.74
C ARG A 81 16.03 -4.68 -6.91
N LYS A 82 15.63 -5.95 -6.86
CA LYS A 82 16.53 -7.06 -7.17
C LYS A 82 15.88 -7.99 -8.18
N ALA A 83 16.66 -8.46 -9.13
CA ALA A 83 16.20 -9.47 -10.07
C ALA A 83 15.96 -10.78 -9.32
N GLY A 84 14.77 -11.35 -9.53
CA GLY A 84 14.43 -12.65 -8.99
C GLY A 84 14.66 -13.76 -10.00
N VAL A 85 14.07 -14.90 -9.74
CA VAL A 85 14.07 -16.02 -10.69
C VAL A 85 13.25 -15.60 -11.91
N GLY A 86 13.85 -15.75 -13.11
CA GLY A 86 13.21 -15.32 -14.34
C GLY A 86 13.30 -13.81 -14.54
N ARG A 87 12.21 -13.21 -15.01
CA ARG A 87 12.14 -11.77 -15.32
C ARG A 87 11.47 -10.96 -14.21
N ASP A 88 11.14 -11.59 -13.10
CA ASP A 88 10.45 -10.91 -12.02
C ASP A 88 11.40 -9.98 -11.27
N ILE A 89 10.87 -8.82 -10.90
CA ILE A 89 11.60 -7.84 -10.11
C ILE A 89 11.01 -7.87 -8.70
N HIS A 90 11.86 -8.08 -7.71
CA HIS A 90 11.47 -8.15 -6.31
C HIS A 90 11.91 -6.90 -5.57
N LEU A 91 11.09 -6.47 -4.62
CA LEU A 91 11.27 -5.23 -3.90
C LEU A 91 11.69 -5.50 -2.46
N PHE A 92 12.64 -4.70 -1.97
CA PHE A 92 13.17 -4.82 -0.62
C PHE A 92 13.30 -3.43 -0.01
N PHE A 93 12.99 -3.30 1.27
CA PHE A 93 13.26 -2.06 1.98
C PHE A 93 14.77 -1.83 2.11
N THR A 94 15.19 -0.57 2.04
CA THR A 94 16.45 -0.16 2.64
C THR A 94 16.24 -0.06 4.15
N GLU A 95 17.31 0.05 4.92
CA GLU A 95 17.17 0.28 6.37
C GLU A 95 16.35 1.53 6.66
N PHE A 96 16.67 2.62 5.97
CA PHE A 96 15.92 3.86 6.07
C PHE A 96 14.45 3.66 5.67
N GLY A 97 14.22 2.95 4.58
CA GLY A 97 12.86 2.71 4.07
C GLY A 97 12.00 1.92 5.04
N ARG A 98 12.58 0.94 5.71
CA ARG A 98 11.88 0.16 6.73
C ARG A 98 11.47 1.03 7.91
N GLU A 99 12.41 1.79 8.46
CA GLU A 99 12.13 2.68 9.58
C GLU A 99 11.10 3.73 9.23
N PHE A 100 11.26 4.35 8.06
CA PHE A 100 10.34 5.37 7.56
C PHE A 100 8.92 4.81 7.40
N SER A 101 8.81 3.63 6.80
CA SER A 101 7.51 3.00 6.55
C SER A 101 6.85 2.52 7.85
N GLU A 102 7.59 1.92 8.74
CA GLU A 102 7.07 1.48 10.04
C GLU A 102 6.57 2.65 10.88
N LYS A 103 7.28 3.76 10.86
CA LYS A 103 6.91 4.96 11.60
C LYS A 103 5.59 5.56 11.12
N HIS A 104 5.41 5.65 9.80
CA HIS A 104 4.26 6.35 9.21
C HIS A 104 3.09 5.43 8.92
N ILE A 105 3.34 4.19 8.54
CA ILE A 105 2.30 3.23 8.14
C ILE A 105 1.96 2.25 9.26
N GLY A 106 2.92 1.95 10.13
CA GLY A 106 2.69 1.06 11.26
C GLY A 106 1.42 1.36 12.06
N PRO A 107 1.17 2.62 12.43
CA PRO A 107 -0.05 2.98 13.15
C PRO A 107 -1.34 2.62 12.41
N VAL A 108 -1.33 2.53 11.08
CA VAL A 108 -2.49 2.11 10.28
C VAL A 108 -2.85 0.67 10.60
N PHE A 109 -1.85 -0.21 10.68
CA PHE A 109 -2.08 -1.61 11.05
C PHE A 109 -2.64 -1.73 12.46
N ASP A 110 -2.14 -0.95 13.40
CA ASP A 110 -2.64 -0.93 14.77
C ASP A 110 -4.10 -0.49 14.80
N MET A 111 -4.46 0.53 14.04
CA MET A 111 -5.82 1.04 13.92
C MET A 111 -6.74 -0.02 13.31
N GLU A 112 -6.32 -0.67 12.23
CA GLU A 112 -7.09 -1.72 11.57
C GLU A 112 -7.32 -2.90 12.51
N ASN A 113 -6.27 -3.36 13.19
CA ASN A 113 -6.36 -4.46 14.15
C ASN A 113 -7.32 -4.12 15.30
N ALA A 114 -7.25 -2.93 15.84
CA ALA A 114 -8.15 -2.49 16.91
C ALA A 114 -9.61 -2.49 16.44
N THR A 115 -9.86 -2.10 15.18
CA THR A 115 -11.20 -2.07 14.61
C THR A 115 -11.77 -3.48 14.43
N PHE A 116 -10.96 -4.43 14.01
CA PHE A 116 -11.42 -5.79 13.74
C PHE A 116 -11.42 -6.69 14.98
N GLU A 117 -10.63 -6.39 15.99
CA GLU A 117 -10.55 -7.18 17.22
C GLU A 117 -11.62 -6.78 18.24
N SER A 118 -12.21 -5.62 18.12
CA SER A 118 -13.27 -5.19 19.02
C SER A 118 -14.67 -5.72 18.61
#